data_a91f0950f7bae45edfa2a85236448792
#
_entry.id   a91f0950f7bae45edfa2a85236448792
#
_cell.length_a   1.000
_cell.length_b   1.000
_cell.length_c   1.000
_cell.angle_alpha   90.00
_cell.angle_beta   90.00
_cell.angle_gamma   90.00
#
_symmetry.space_group_name_H-M   'P 1'
#
loop_
_entity.id
_entity.type
_entity.pdbx_description
1 polymer ?
#
loop_
_entity_poly.entity_id
_entity_poly.type
_entity_poly.pdbx_seq_one_letter_code
_entity_poly.pdbx_strand_id
1 'polypeptide(L)'
;MRETGNVQRLVTTLNVYGAWIVAAAFTVSGFIHLFDPKEFTPIVPHFLPFSTGLVYASGVAELICAYGLWRRQRWAGFAATALLLAVWPANLQAALSAQNSDALSNQVISWIRLPLQIPLIWLALRSGRSAVADHLPRHPSPLRHEGQA
;
A
#
# COMPACT_ATOMS: atom_id res chain seq x y z
N MET A 1 -20.58 -23.36 -14.85
CA MET A 1 -21.03 -22.52 -13.72
C MET A 1 -20.22 -22.66 -12.41
N ARG A 2 -19.57 -23.79 -12.10
CA ARG A 2 -18.76 -23.95 -10.87
C ARG A 2 -17.39 -23.28 -10.93
N GLU A 3 -16.77 -23.17 -12.10
CA GLU A 3 -15.43 -22.59 -12.26
C GLU A 3 -15.40 -21.07 -12.03
N THR A 4 -16.41 -20.35 -12.50
CA THR A 4 -16.50 -18.90 -12.30
C THR A 4 -16.62 -18.51 -10.82
N GLY A 5 -17.31 -19.33 -10.01
CA GLY A 5 -17.42 -19.15 -8.57
C GLY A 5 -16.10 -19.32 -7.82
N ASN A 6 -15.25 -20.25 -8.25
CA ASN A 6 -13.94 -20.50 -7.65
C ASN A 6 -12.95 -19.39 -7.96
N VAL A 7 -12.94 -18.89 -9.20
CA VAL A 7 -12.08 -17.77 -9.60
C VAL A 7 -12.47 -16.49 -8.84
N GLN A 8 -13.76 -16.18 -8.70
CA GLN A 8 -14.21 -15.02 -7.93
C GLN A 8 -13.83 -15.12 -6.47
N ARG A 9 -13.96 -16.28 -5.84
CA ARG A 9 -13.53 -16.49 -4.44
C ARG A 9 -12.03 -16.27 -4.28
N LEU A 10 -11.21 -16.83 -5.17
CA LEU A 10 -9.75 -16.64 -5.17
C LEU A 10 -9.37 -15.18 -5.31
N VAL A 11 -10.00 -14.45 -6.23
CA VAL A 11 -9.73 -13.00 -6.43
C VAL A 11 -10.11 -12.20 -5.19
N THR A 12 -11.25 -12.48 -4.56
CA THR A 12 -11.68 -11.81 -3.32
C THR A 12 -10.71 -12.10 -2.18
N THR A 13 -10.30 -13.36 -2.03
CA THR A 13 -9.33 -13.79 -1.01
C THR A 13 -7.99 -13.07 -1.19
N LEU A 14 -7.44 -13.05 -2.40
CA LEU A 14 -6.19 -12.35 -2.71
C LEU A 14 -6.27 -10.84 -2.43
N ASN A 15 -7.42 -10.22 -2.69
CA ASN A 15 -7.61 -8.79 -2.41
C ASN A 15 -7.66 -8.48 -0.91
N VAL A 16 -8.26 -9.37 -0.12
CA VAL A 16 -8.29 -9.23 1.35
C VAL A 16 -6.90 -9.37 1.93
N TYR A 17 -6.18 -10.44 1.59
CA TYR A 17 -4.81 -10.66 2.07
C TYR A 17 -3.87 -9.55 1.60
N GLY A 18 -4.03 -9.06 0.36
CA GLY A 18 -3.26 -7.95 -0.17
C GLY A 18 -3.42 -6.67 0.67
N ALA A 19 -4.66 -6.33 1.06
CA ALA A 19 -4.92 -5.19 1.93
C ALA A 19 -4.25 -5.34 3.30
N TRP A 20 -4.31 -6.54 3.89
CA TRP A 20 -3.69 -6.82 5.18
C TRP A 20 -2.16 -6.75 5.13
N ILE A 21 -1.54 -7.24 4.04
CA ILE A 21 -0.08 -7.17 3.84
C ILE A 21 0.36 -5.70 3.75
N VAL A 22 -0.32 -4.88 2.95
CA VAL A 22 0.01 -3.45 2.84
C VAL A 22 -0.24 -2.73 4.17
N ALA A 23 -1.34 -3.02 4.86
CA ALA A 23 -1.65 -2.44 6.16
C ALA A 23 -0.60 -2.80 7.22
N ALA A 24 -0.16 -4.05 7.27
CA ALA A 24 0.89 -4.50 8.18
C ALA A 24 2.23 -3.81 7.88
N ALA A 25 2.63 -3.75 6.60
CA ALA A 25 3.84 -3.06 6.18
C ALA A 25 3.81 -1.57 6.57
N PHE A 26 2.69 -0.89 6.32
CA PHE A 26 2.51 0.52 6.68
C PHE A 26 2.46 0.74 8.19
N THR A 27 1.88 -0.18 8.94
CA THR A 27 1.88 -0.10 10.41
C THR A 27 3.30 -0.14 10.94
N VAL A 28 4.09 -1.14 10.52
CA VAL A 28 5.48 -1.30 10.96
C VAL A 28 6.32 -0.10 10.52
N SER A 29 6.26 0.28 9.24
CA SER A 29 7.01 1.40 8.71
C SER A 29 6.63 2.72 9.40
N GLY A 30 5.33 3.00 9.54
CA GLY A 30 4.84 4.22 10.18
C GLY A 30 5.30 4.35 11.64
N PHE A 31 5.29 3.28 12.41
CA PHE A 31 5.85 3.30 13.76
C PHE A 31 7.36 3.56 13.77
N ILE A 32 8.13 2.91 12.87
CA ILE A 32 9.57 3.15 12.80
C ILE A 32 9.86 4.62 12.46
N HIS A 33 9.13 5.23 11.50
CA HIS A 33 9.27 6.65 11.17
C HIS A 33 8.98 7.58 12.36
N LEU A 34 8.06 7.21 13.25
CA LEU A 34 7.71 8.01 14.42
C LEU A 34 8.70 7.82 15.57
N PHE A 35 9.18 6.60 15.81
CA PHE A 35 10.06 6.31 16.95
C PHE A 35 11.54 6.54 16.64
N ASP A 36 11.96 6.33 15.39
CA ASP A 36 13.36 6.53 14.98
C ASP A 36 13.48 7.31 13.65
N PRO A 37 13.07 8.59 13.62
CA PRO A 37 13.12 9.41 12.41
C PRO A 37 14.56 9.66 11.94
N LYS A 38 15.57 9.50 12.81
CA LYS A 38 16.98 9.77 12.48
C LYS A 38 17.51 8.83 11.42
N GLU A 39 17.03 7.59 11.39
CA GLU A 39 17.41 6.59 10.39
C GLU A 39 16.93 6.97 8.98
N PHE A 40 15.85 7.76 8.88
CA PHE A 40 15.23 8.13 7.61
C PHE A 40 15.54 9.56 7.16
N THR A 41 15.94 10.44 8.07
CA THR A 41 16.27 11.83 7.72
C THR A 41 17.37 11.95 6.65
N PRO A 42 18.46 11.14 6.67
CA PRO A 42 19.52 11.26 5.68
C PRO A 42 19.12 10.82 4.26
N ILE A 43 18.06 10.05 4.13
CA ILE A 43 17.58 9.55 2.81
C ILE A 43 16.56 10.48 2.16
N VAL A 44 16.09 11.51 2.87
CA VAL A 44 15.23 12.53 2.29
C VAL A 44 16.08 13.38 1.32
N PRO A 45 15.63 13.57 0.07
CA PRO A 45 16.35 14.37 -0.90
C PRO A 45 16.68 15.76 -0.39
N HIS A 46 17.93 16.22 -0.56
CA HIS A 46 18.46 17.47 0.01
C HIS A 46 17.73 18.75 -0.47
N PHE A 47 17.01 18.66 -1.60
CA PHE A 47 16.21 19.80 -2.09
C PHE A 47 14.87 19.96 -1.33
N LEU A 48 14.50 18.99 -0.49
CA LEU A 48 13.27 19.07 0.31
C LEU A 48 13.60 19.68 1.68
N PRO A 49 12.94 20.79 2.05
CA PRO A 49 13.09 21.39 3.37
C PRO A 49 12.42 20.53 4.44
N PHE A 50 12.82 20.70 5.70
CA PHE A 50 12.19 20.04 6.86
C PHE A 50 12.20 18.51 6.80
N SER A 51 13.34 17.90 6.47
CA SER A 51 13.49 16.46 6.29
C SER A 51 12.91 15.63 7.45
N THR A 52 13.18 15.99 8.70
CA THR A 52 12.61 15.31 9.88
C THR A 52 11.09 15.45 9.94
N GLY A 53 10.53 16.61 9.61
CA GLY A 53 9.09 16.84 9.54
C GLY A 53 8.42 15.97 8.46
N LEU A 54 9.09 15.81 7.32
CA LEU A 54 8.59 14.94 6.23
C LEU A 54 8.58 13.46 6.65
N VAL A 55 9.60 13.01 7.41
CA VAL A 55 9.62 11.64 7.96
C VAL A 55 8.44 11.42 8.91
N TYR A 56 8.20 12.34 9.84
CA TYR A 56 7.03 12.27 10.73
C TYR A 56 5.70 12.28 9.96
N ALA A 57 5.57 13.18 8.99
CA ALA A 57 4.36 13.28 8.16
C ALA A 57 4.11 12.00 7.38
N SER A 58 5.16 11.38 6.83
CA SER A 58 5.07 10.08 6.16
C SER A 58 4.61 8.99 7.12
N GLY A 59 5.21 8.90 8.31
CA GLY A 59 4.82 7.91 9.33
C GLY A 59 3.36 8.04 9.74
N VAL A 60 2.87 9.25 9.98
CA VAL A 60 1.45 9.50 10.28
C VAL A 60 0.56 9.10 9.10
N ALA A 61 0.92 9.49 7.87
CA ALA A 61 0.16 9.14 6.66
C ALA A 61 0.10 7.62 6.45
N GLU A 62 1.19 6.90 6.70
CA GLU A 62 1.24 5.44 6.64
C GLU A 62 0.28 4.81 7.64
N LEU A 63 0.25 5.28 8.90
CA LEU A 63 -0.66 4.75 9.91
C LEU A 63 -2.13 5.04 9.59
N ILE A 64 -2.44 6.21 9.04
CA ILE A 64 -3.80 6.55 8.57
C ILE A 64 -4.21 5.61 7.43
N CYS A 65 -3.32 5.38 6.45
CA CYS A 65 -3.58 4.45 5.35
C CYS A 65 -3.74 3.01 5.86
N ALA A 66 -2.90 2.56 6.80
CA ALA A 66 -2.98 1.24 7.41
C ALA A 66 -4.34 1.04 8.11
N TYR A 67 -4.77 2.00 8.92
CA TYR A 67 -6.08 1.96 9.55
C TYR A 67 -7.22 1.90 8.53
N GLY A 68 -7.15 2.72 7.48
CA GLY A 68 -8.14 2.72 6.40
C GLY A 68 -8.20 1.39 5.65
N LEU A 69 -7.06 0.74 5.39
CA LEU A 69 -6.98 -0.58 4.76
C LEU A 69 -7.55 -1.68 5.68
N TRP A 70 -7.27 -1.63 6.97
CA TRP A 70 -7.85 -2.57 7.95
C TRP A 70 -9.37 -2.43 8.03
N ARG A 71 -9.87 -1.18 7.95
CA ARG A 71 -11.31 -0.89 7.92
C ARG A 71 -11.93 -1.05 6.54
N ARG A 72 -11.16 -1.49 5.53
CA ARG A 72 -11.59 -1.67 4.13
C ARG A 72 -12.25 -0.43 3.54
N GLN A 73 -11.74 0.74 3.91
CA GLN A 73 -12.23 2.02 3.38
C GLN A 73 -11.88 2.17 1.90
N ARG A 74 -12.82 2.67 1.08
CA ARG A 74 -12.65 2.82 -0.38
C ARG A 74 -11.47 3.68 -0.77
N TRP A 75 -11.17 4.73 0.00
CA TRP A 75 -10.08 5.65 -0.27
C TRP A 75 -8.69 5.08 0.07
N ALA A 76 -8.63 4.14 1.02
CA ALA A 76 -7.37 3.74 1.66
C ALA A 76 -6.37 3.08 0.68
N GLY A 77 -6.85 2.23 -0.23
CA GLY A 77 -5.99 1.61 -1.23
C GLY A 77 -5.39 2.61 -2.22
N PHE A 78 -6.15 3.62 -2.62
CA PHE A 78 -5.66 4.68 -3.50
C PHE A 78 -4.71 5.62 -2.77
N ALA A 79 -5.03 6.00 -1.52
CA ALA A 79 -4.14 6.82 -0.68
C ALA A 79 -2.82 6.10 -0.40
N ALA A 80 -2.85 4.81 -0.07
CA ALA A 80 -1.65 3.99 0.11
C ALA A 80 -0.80 3.93 -1.17
N THR A 81 -1.43 3.78 -2.33
CA THR A 81 -0.74 3.82 -3.63
C THR A 81 -0.07 5.17 -3.87
N ALA A 82 -0.80 6.27 -3.65
CA ALA A 82 -0.26 7.62 -3.82
C ALA A 82 0.92 7.86 -2.87
N LEU A 83 0.83 7.43 -1.62
CA LEU A 83 1.90 7.55 -0.64
C LEU A 83 3.13 6.73 -1.05
N LEU A 84 2.96 5.47 -1.49
CA LEU A 84 4.06 4.65 -2.00
C LEU A 84 4.77 5.33 -3.19
N LEU A 85 4.02 5.90 -4.11
CA LEU A 85 4.60 6.64 -5.23
C LEU A 85 5.32 7.92 -4.78
N ALA A 86 4.77 8.64 -3.80
CA ALA A 86 5.38 9.85 -3.26
C ALA A 86 6.70 9.60 -2.53
N VAL A 87 6.85 8.45 -1.82
CA VAL A 87 8.08 8.10 -1.12
C VAL A 87 9.10 7.38 -2.03
N TRP A 88 8.75 7.07 -3.27
CA TRP A 88 9.64 6.37 -4.19
C TRP A 88 10.96 7.10 -4.46
N PRO A 89 10.98 8.44 -4.68
CA PRO A 89 12.24 9.18 -4.81
C PRO A 89 13.14 9.07 -3.60
N ALA A 90 12.59 9.08 -2.38
CA ALA A 90 13.35 8.90 -1.15
C ALA A 90 13.94 7.48 -1.05
N ASN A 91 13.18 6.45 -1.42
CA ASN A 91 13.67 5.08 -1.46
C ASN A 91 14.80 4.91 -2.50
N LEU A 92 14.68 5.55 -3.66
CA LEU A 92 15.74 5.56 -4.67
C LEU A 92 16.99 6.27 -4.14
N GLN A 93 16.84 7.44 -3.51
CA GLN A 93 17.94 8.16 -2.88
C GLN A 93 18.63 7.30 -1.81
N ALA A 94 17.86 6.58 -0.97
CA ALA A 94 18.38 5.66 0.02
C ALA A 94 19.26 4.57 -0.61
N ALA A 95 18.79 3.95 -1.70
CA ALA A 95 19.51 2.89 -2.39
C ALA A 95 20.83 3.39 -3.01
N LEU A 96 20.81 4.59 -3.62
CA LEU A 96 21.99 5.20 -4.20
C LEU A 96 23.02 5.62 -3.12
N SER A 97 22.55 6.20 -2.00
CA SER A 97 23.42 6.61 -0.90
C SER A 97 24.03 5.41 -0.16
N ALA A 98 23.28 4.31 -0.06
CA ALA A 98 23.75 3.10 0.61
C ALA A 98 24.91 2.40 -0.11
N GLN A 99 25.15 2.69 -1.39
CA GLN A 99 26.29 2.14 -2.14
C GLN A 99 27.65 2.54 -1.52
N ASN A 100 27.71 3.67 -0.85
CA ASN A 100 28.91 4.19 -0.19
C ASN A 100 28.98 3.83 1.30
N SER A 101 28.08 2.97 1.77
CA SER A 101 28.06 2.52 3.17
C SER A 101 28.94 1.27 3.33
N ASP A 102 29.75 1.24 4.38
CA ASP A 102 30.57 0.05 4.72
C ASP A 102 29.73 -1.12 5.22
N ALA A 103 28.47 -0.90 5.60
CA ALA A 103 27.56 -1.92 6.09
C ALA A 103 26.78 -2.57 4.95
N LEU A 104 27.12 -3.80 4.58
CA LEU A 104 26.40 -4.60 3.57
C LEU A 104 24.90 -4.72 3.85
N SER A 105 24.51 -4.79 5.14
CA SER A 105 23.10 -4.85 5.55
C SER A 105 22.30 -3.63 5.08
N ASN A 106 22.87 -2.42 5.20
CA ASN A 106 22.21 -1.18 4.78
C ASN A 106 22.04 -1.13 3.25
N GLN A 107 23.06 -1.60 2.51
CA GLN A 107 23.00 -1.70 1.06
C GLN A 107 21.86 -2.64 0.63
N VAL A 108 21.87 -3.88 1.15
CA VAL A 108 20.89 -4.92 0.80
C VAL A 108 19.47 -4.48 1.12
N ILE A 109 19.22 -3.94 2.32
CA ILE A 109 17.90 -3.47 2.74
C ILE A 109 17.40 -2.35 1.83
N SER A 110 18.25 -1.38 1.50
CA SER A 110 17.88 -0.24 0.66
C SER A 110 17.52 -0.67 -0.77
N TRP A 111 18.28 -1.60 -1.34
CA TRP A 111 18.03 -2.12 -2.69
C TRP A 111 16.81 -3.05 -2.75
N ILE A 112 16.54 -3.85 -1.70
CA ILE A 112 15.36 -4.72 -1.66
C ILE A 112 14.07 -3.89 -1.56
N ARG A 113 14.08 -2.72 -0.91
CA ARG A 113 12.90 -1.85 -0.80
C ARG A 113 12.33 -1.44 -2.15
N LEU A 114 13.18 -1.19 -3.17
CA LEU A 114 12.73 -0.75 -4.49
C LEU A 114 11.86 -1.79 -5.21
N PRO A 115 12.31 -3.05 -5.41
CA PRO A 115 11.48 -4.05 -6.06
C PRO A 115 10.27 -4.47 -5.20
N LEU A 116 10.36 -4.46 -3.86
CA LEU A 116 9.24 -4.75 -2.97
C LEU A 116 8.11 -3.71 -3.07
N GLN A 117 8.43 -2.49 -3.45
CA GLN A 117 7.44 -1.43 -3.60
C GLN A 117 6.47 -1.71 -4.75
N ILE A 118 6.91 -2.39 -5.82
CA ILE A 118 6.07 -2.72 -6.98
C ILE A 118 4.89 -3.61 -6.59
N PRO A 119 5.09 -4.78 -5.94
CA PRO A 119 3.97 -5.60 -5.47
C PRO A 119 3.10 -4.90 -4.43
N LEU A 120 3.67 -4.07 -3.54
CA LEU A 120 2.90 -3.30 -2.57
C LEU A 120 1.96 -2.28 -3.25
N ILE A 121 2.43 -1.55 -4.26
CA ILE A 121 1.61 -0.64 -5.06
C ILE A 121 0.48 -1.42 -5.75
N TRP A 122 0.80 -2.55 -6.35
CA TRP A 122 -0.19 -3.39 -7.03
C TRP A 122 -1.27 -3.91 -6.07
N LEU A 123 -0.87 -4.39 -4.87
CA LEU A 123 -1.78 -4.86 -3.83
C LEU A 123 -2.67 -3.72 -3.29
N ALA A 124 -2.08 -2.54 -3.07
CA ALA A 124 -2.80 -1.36 -2.61
C ALA A 124 -3.87 -0.92 -3.63
N LEU A 125 -3.52 -0.84 -4.92
CA LEU A 125 -4.45 -0.52 -6.00
C LEU A 125 -5.60 -1.53 -6.10
N ARG A 126 -5.29 -2.82 -6.02
CA ARG A 126 -6.33 -3.87 -6.04
C ARG A 126 -7.29 -3.74 -4.86
N SER A 127 -6.75 -3.46 -3.67
CA SER A 127 -7.55 -3.29 -2.46
C SER A 127 -8.53 -2.12 -2.57
N GLY A 128 -8.09 -0.99 -3.13
CA GLY A 128 -8.95 0.17 -3.39
C GLY A 128 -10.08 -0.14 -4.38
N ARG A 129 -9.75 -0.81 -5.49
CA ARG A 129 -10.74 -1.22 -6.51
C ARG A 129 -11.78 -2.18 -5.96
N SER A 130 -11.37 -3.16 -5.17
CA SER A 130 -12.28 -4.15 -4.55
C SER A 130 -13.22 -3.49 -3.56
N ALA A 131 -12.73 -2.59 -2.71
CA ALA A 131 -13.55 -1.87 -1.76
C ALA A 131 -14.60 -0.98 -2.45
N VAL A 132 -14.28 -0.41 -3.62
CA VAL A 132 -15.25 0.34 -4.44
C VAL A 132 -16.31 -0.59 -5.00
N ALA A 133 -15.93 -1.75 -5.54
CA ALA A 133 -16.85 -2.72 -6.13
C ALA A 133 -17.86 -3.28 -5.12
N ASP A 134 -17.43 -3.52 -3.87
CA ASP A 134 -18.28 -4.03 -2.79
C ASP A 134 -19.39 -3.05 -2.36
N HIS A 135 -19.24 -1.75 -2.66
CA HIS A 135 -20.19 -0.70 -2.29
C HIS A 135 -21.11 -0.26 -3.44
N LEU A 136 -20.94 -0.79 -4.65
CA LEU A 136 -21.84 -0.50 -5.74
C LEU A 136 -23.17 -1.27 -5.53
N PRO A 137 -24.33 -0.61 -5.72
CA PRO A 137 -25.62 -1.30 -5.65
C PRO A 137 -25.64 -2.41 -6.71
N ARG A 138 -25.88 -3.65 -6.27
CA ARG A 138 -26.11 -4.76 -7.20
C ARG A 138 -27.41 -4.46 -7.93
N HIS A 139 -27.34 -4.29 -9.24
CA HIS A 139 -28.52 -4.16 -10.07
C HIS A 139 -29.45 -5.36 -9.80
N PRO A 140 -30.72 -5.18 -9.42
CA PRO A 140 -31.65 -6.28 -9.29
C PRO A 140 -31.70 -7.02 -10.63
N SER A 141 -31.53 -8.34 -10.58
CA SER A 141 -31.71 -9.17 -11.77
C SER A 141 -33.09 -8.90 -12.38
N PRO A 142 -33.21 -8.70 -13.70
CA PRO A 142 -34.51 -8.53 -14.32
C PRO A 142 -35.38 -9.73 -13.95
N LEU A 143 -36.54 -9.44 -13.36
CA LEU A 143 -37.51 -10.46 -12.98
C LEU A 143 -37.75 -11.32 -14.22
N ARG A 144 -37.43 -12.59 -14.13
CA ARG A 144 -37.82 -13.59 -15.12
C ARG A 144 -39.34 -13.61 -15.07
N HIS A 145 -39.98 -12.95 -16.02
CA HIS A 145 -41.39 -13.16 -16.24
C HIS A 145 -41.55 -14.65 -16.62
N GLU A 146 -41.92 -15.46 -15.65
CA GLU A 146 -42.47 -16.78 -15.92
C GLU A 146 -43.79 -16.56 -16.64
N GLY A 147 -43.77 -16.75 -17.96
CA GLY A 147 -44.98 -16.80 -18.76
C GLY A 147 -45.88 -17.90 -18.24
N GLN A 148 -46.96 -17.51 -17.60
CA GLN A 148 -48.12 -18.37 -17.44
C GLN A 148 -48.82 -18.40 -18.77
N ALA A 149 -48.79 -19.55 -19.40
CA ALA A 149 -49.75 -19.98 -20.44
C ALA A 149 -50.38 -21.29 -19.99
#